data_ed99683aaf417a3b1d4ce24dfc0a7465
#
_entry.id   ed99683aaf417a3b1d4ce24dfc0a7465
#
_cell.length_a   1.000
_cell.length_b   1.000
_cell.length_c   1.000
_cell.angle_alpha   90.00
_cell.angle_beta   90.00
_cell.angle_gamma   90.00
#
_symmetry.space_group_name_H-M   'P 1'
#
loop_
_entity.id
_entity.type
_entity.pdbx_description
1 polymer ?
#
loop_
_entity_poly.entity_id
_entity_poly.type
_entity_poly.pdbx_seq_one_letter_code
_entity_poly.pdbx_strand_id
1 'polypeptide(L)'
;NIETSPDATSSHFPIDGLITHSNHFTDPRHGPSQMERIGPSTLYRANRLDRLLRKNIGKLDMNHMAAALGDHFGAPNAICRHADARQSGAKQTMTNASLVIDLENRSMHIADGPPCENAFSYYPLKAGAASRAAE
;
A
#
# COMPACT_ATOMS: atom_id res chain seq x y z
N ASN A 1 -2.86 10.80 -5.45
CA ASN A 1 -1.70 10.89 -4.55
C ASN A 1 -1.20 12.33 -4.50
N ILE A 2 -0.87 12.82 -3.31
CA ILE A 2 -0.25 14.14 -3.09
C ILE A 2 1.08 13.90 -2.38
N GLU A 3 2.14 14.50 -2.89
CA GLU A 3 3.46 14.50 -2.28
C GLU A 3 3.80 15.93 -1.85
N THR A 4 4.33 16.08 -0.64
CA THR A 4 4.69 17.39 -0.08
C THR A 4 6.05 17.31 0.58
N SER A 5 6.90 18.28 0.28
CA SER A 5 8.16 18.56 0.95
C SER A 5 8.21 20.04 1.35
N PRO A 6 9.22 20.51 2.10
CA PRO A 6 9.35 21.93 2.42
C PRO A 6 9.35 22.85 1.19
N ASP A 7 9.87 22.35 0.07
CA ASP A 7 10.12 23.16 -1.13
C ASP A 7 9.10 22.96 -2.25
N ALA A 8 8.27 21.89 -2.18
CA ALA A 8 7.37 21.58 -3.27
C ALA A 8 6.12 20.81 -2.81
N THR A 9 5.04 20.97 -3.57
CA THR A 9 3.86 20.10 -3.53
C THR A 9 3.56 19.61 -4.94
N SER A 10 3.29 18.32 -5.08
CA SER A 10 2.90 17.70 -6.35
C SER A 10 1.68 16.82 -6.17
N SER A 11 0.96 16.59 -7.26
CA SER A 11 -0.17 15.69 -7.29
C SER A 11 -0.06 14.73 -8.47
N HIS A 12 -0.37 13.46 -8.23
CA HIS A 12 -0.35 12.41 -9.21
C HIS A 12 -1.74 11.81 -9.34
N PHE A 13 -2.20 11.68 -10.56
CA PHE A 13 -3.51 11.11 -10.88
C PHE A 13 -3.35 9.65 -11.35
N PRO A 14 -4.40 8.83 -11.19
CA PRO A 14 -4.41 7.48 -11.73
C PRO A 14 -4.19 7.48 -13.25
N ILE A 15 -3.44 6.48 -13.73
CA ILE A 15 -3.33 6.16 -15.16
C ILE A 15 -4.11 4.87 -15.40
N ASP A 16 -5.06 4.90 -16.30
CA ASP A 16 -5.99 3.78 -16.55
C ASP A 16 -6.71 3.30 -15.28
N GLY A 17 -7.06 4.24 -14.40
CA GLY A 17 -7.75 3.94 -13.14
C GLY A 17 -6.86 3.36 -12.03
N LEU A 18 -5.55 3.23 -12.24
CA LEU A 18 -4.61 2.71 -11.27
C LEU A 18 -3.56 3.75 -10.87
N ILE A 19 -3.29 3.83 -9.58
CA ILE A 19 -2.16 4.54 -9.02
C ILE A 19 -1.51 3.68 -7.94
N THR A 20 -0.19 3.54 -8.00
CA THR A 20 0.60 2.83 -6.99
C THR A 20 1.67 3.75 -6.42
N HIS A 21 1.94 3.60 -5.15
CA HIS A 21 2.93 4.40 -4.46
C HIS A 21 3.67 3.57 -3.41
N SER A 22 4.86 4.00 -3.03
CA SER A 22 5.65 3.42 -1.95
C SER A 22 6.19 4.54 -1.04
N ASN A 23 7.38 4.41 -0.51
CA ASN A 23 7.90 5.31 0.51
C ASN A 23 8.93 6.33 -0.03
N HIS A 24 8.87 6.68 -1.30
CA HIS A 24 9.77 7.68 -1.91
C HIS A 24 8.95 8.68 -2.71
N PHE A 25 9.50 9.85 -2.95
CA PHE A 25 8.90 10.82 -3.85
C PHE A 25 9.01 10.34 -5.31
N THR A 26 7.94 10.52 -6.07
CA THR A 26 7.90 10.19 -7.50
C THR A 26 8.12 11.43 -8.37
N ASP A 27 7.83 12.62 -7.83
CA ASP A 27 8.08 13.88 -8.52
C ASP A 27 9.51 14.38 -8.24
N PRO A 28 10.35 14.57 -9.27
CA PRO A 28 11.74 14.98 -9.09
C PRO A 28 11.92 16.36 -8.44
N ARG A 29 10.88 17.19 -8.38
CA ARG A 29 10.91 18.50 -7.71
C ARG A 29 11.14 18.38 -6.20
N HIS A 30 10.84 17.23 -5.60
CA HIS A 30 11.08 16.98 -4.17
C HIS A 30 12.53 16.56 -3.87
N GLY A 31 13.32 16.28 -4.91
CA GLY A 31 14.65 15.69 -4.75
C GLY A 31 14.58 14.22 -4.25
N PRO A 32 15.74 13.61 -3.99
CA PRO A 32 15.80 12.22 -3.52
C PRO A 32 15.24 12.09 -2.11
N SER A 33 14.36 11.13 -1.92
CA SER A 33 13.82 10.78 -0.60
C SER A 33 14.89 10.11 0.28
N GLN A 34 14.90 10.41 1.57
CA GLN A 34 15.74 9.68 2.52
C GLN A 34 15.46 8.16 2.48
N MET A 35 14.22 7.77 2.19
CA MET A 35 13.83 6.36 2.07
C MET A 35 14.49 5.63 0.90
N GLU A 36 14.92 6.31 -0.14
CA GLU A 36 15.69 5.68 -1.22
C GLU A 36 17.04 5.16 -0.74
N ARG A 37 17.63 5.85 0.23
CA ARG A 37 18.92 5.48 0.82
C ARG A 37 18.80 4.41 1.91
N ILE A 38 17.83 4.54 2.82
CA ILE A 38 17.70 3.67 3.99
C ILE A 38 16.85 2.42 3.71
N GLY A 39 15.94 2.48 2.72
CA GLY A 39 15.04 1.41 2.33
C GLY A 39 14.86 1.35 0.81
N PRO A 40 15.93 1.04 0.03
CA PRO A 40 15.92 1.13 -1.43
C PRO A 40 14.88 0.21 -2.12
N SER A 41 14.33 -0.75 -1.39
CA SER A 41 13.20 -1.55 -1.88
C SER A 41 11.98 -0.70 -2.27
N THR A 42 11.87 0.52 -1.74
CA THR A 42 10.80 1.45 -2.08
C THR A 42 10.73 1.71 -3.59
N LEU A 43 11.88 1.77 -4.27
CA LEU A 43 11.96 2.04 -5.71
C LEU A 43 11.30 0.98 -6.58
N TYR A 44 11.38 -0.30 -6.19
CA TYR A 44 10.79 -1.36 -7.01
C TYR A 44 9.42 -1.84 -6.53
N ARG A 45 9.06 -1.67 -5.24
CA ARG A 45 7.79 -2.18 -4.70
C ARG A 45 6.57 -1.56 -5.36
N ALA A 46 6.56 -0.23 -5.58
CA ALA A 46 5.48 0.43 -6.29
C ALA A 46 5.33 -0.10 -7.73
N ASN A 47 6.44 -0.20 -8.47
CA ASN A 47 6.47 -0.74 -9.82
C ASN A 47 6.05 -2.22 -9.87
N ARG A 48 6.43 -3.00 -8.85
CA ARG A 48 6.02 -4.40 -8.74
C ARG A 48 4.51 -4.52 -8.51
N LEU A 49 3.97 -3.72 -7.61
CA LEU A 49 2.53 -3.67 -7.33
C LEU A 49 1.74 -3.23 -8.57
N ASP A 50 2.18 -2.17 -9.24
CA ASP A 50 1.58 -1.71 -10.49
C ASP A 50 1.51 -2.83 -11.52
N ARG A 51 2.60 -3.54 -11.73
CA ARG A 51 2.70 -4.66 -12.69
C ARG A 51 1.76 -5.82 -12.35
N LEU A 52 1.56 -6.11 -11.06
CA LEU A 52 0.66 -7.16 -10.60
C LEU A 52 -0.80 -6.77 -10.84
N LEU A 53 -1.18 -5.54 -10.52
CA LEU A 53 -2.55 -5.05 -10.61
C LEU A 53 -2.96 -4.77 -12.07
N ARG A 54 -2.07 -4.24 -12.91
CA ARG A 54 -2.36 -3.94 -14.32
C ARG A 54 -2.80 -5.16 -15.13
N LYS A 55 -2.38 -6.36 -14.76
CA LYS A 55 -2.82 -7.59 -15.41
C LYS A 55 -4.32 -7.82 -15.33
N ASN A 56 -4.97 -7.20 -14.33
CA ASN A 56 -6.38 -7.40 -14.01
C ASN A 56 -7.17 -6.09 -13.97
N ILE A 57 -6.69 -5.02 -14.61
CA ILE A 57 -7.45 -3.75 -14.70
C ILE A 57 -8.84 -4.02 -15.25
N GLY A 58 -9.86 -3.42 -14.62
CA GLY A 58 -11.28 -3.62 -14.92
C GLY A 58 -11.88 -4.92 -14.38
N LYS A 59 -11.06 -5.76 -13.72
CA LYS A 59 -11.50 -7.02 -13.09
C LYS A 59 -10.91 -7.20 -11.68
N LEU A 60 -10.35 -6.12 -11.13
CA LEU A 60 -9.76 -6.17 -9.79
C LEU A 60 -10.85 -6.46 -8.76
N ASP A 61 -10.58 -7.47 -7.95
CA ASP A 61 -11.40 -7.87 -6.81
C ASP A 61 -10.53 -8.08 -5.56
N MET A 62 -11.14 -8.49 -4.47
CA MET A 62 -10.46 -8.74 -3.21
C MET A 62 -9.33 -9.77 -3.34
N ASN A 63 -9.52 -10.82 -4.16
CA ASN A 63 -8.52 -11.87 -4.33
C ASN A 63 -7.29 -11.35 -5.09
N HIS A 64 -7.49 -10.52 -6.11
CA HIS A 64 -6.40 -9.88 -6.83
C HIS A 64 -5.61 -8.93 -5.93
N MET A 65 -6.30 -8.16 -5.07
CA MET A 65 -5.65 -7.27 -4.10
C MET A 65 -4.87 -8.05 -3.05
N ALA A 66 -5.46 -9.09 -2.47
CA ALA A 66 -4.80 -9.95 -1.49
C ALA A 66 -3.55 -10.63 -2.08
N ALA A 67 -3.65 -11.17 -3.30
CA ALA A 67 -2.52 -11.78 -3.98
C ALA A 67 -1.38 -10.78 -4.27
N ALA A 68 -1.72 -9.56 -4.68
CA ALA A 68 -0.72 -8.52 -4.94
C ALA A 68 -0.04 -8.03 -3.65
N LEU A 69 -0.81 -7.87 -2.56
CA LEU A 69 -0.27 -7.51 -1.25
C LEU A 69 0.57 -8.63 -0.64
N GLY A 70 0.28 -9.90 -0.97
CA GLY A 70 1.01 -11.08 -0.55
C GLY A 70 2.28 -11.39 -1.35
N ASP A 71 2.69 -10.54 -2.30
CA ASP A 71 3.83 -10.79 -3.18
C ASP A 71 5.17 -10.76 -2.43
N HIS A 72 5.98 -11.81 -2.62
CA HIS A 72 7.30 -11.98 -1.99
C HIS A 72 8.48 -11.68 -2.92
N PHE A 73 8.24 -11.15 -4.11
CA PHE A 73 9.34 -10.81 -5.00
C PHE A 73 10.28 -9.78 -4.36
N GLY A 74 11.56 -10.12 -4.30
CA GLY A 74 12.58 -9.29 -3.65
C GLY A 74 12.69 -9.46 -2.13
N ALA A 75 12.19 -10.59 -1.58
CA ALA A 75 12.36 -10.90 -0.17
C ALA A 75 13.84 -10.82 0.29
N PRO A 76 14.11 -10.34 1.52
CA PRO A 76 13.17 -10.02 2.61
C PRO A 76 12.47 -8.67 2.47
N ASN A 77 12.81 -7.84 1.49
CA ASN A 77 12.31 -6.48 1.32
C ASN A 77 11.16 -6.38 0.31
N ALA A 78 10.33 -7.40 0.20
CA ALA A 78 9.18 -7.51 -0.70
C ALA A 78 8.00 -6.57 -0.33
N ILE A 79 6.88 -6.68 -1.07
CA ILE A 79 5.61 -6.05 -0.68
C ILE A 79 5.12 -6.69 0.61
N CYS A 80 4.99 -8.02 0.61
CA CYS A 80 4.75 -8.81 1.82
C CYS A 80 6.08 -9.15 2.48
N ARG A 81 6.29 -8.64 3.69
CA ARG A 81 7.53 -8.83 4.45
C ARG A 81 7.32 -9.76 5.62
N HIS A 82 8.32 -10.60 5.84
CA HIS A 82 8.43 -11.45 7.02
C HIS A 82 9.66 -11.06 7.83
N ALA A 83 9.61 -11.29 9.14
CA ALA A 83 10.78 -11.10 9.99
C ALA A 83 11.93 -11.98 9.51
N ASP A 84 13.06 -11.36 9.23
CA ASP A 84 14.28 -12.07 8.80
C ASP A 84 15.27 -12.11 9.96
N ALA A 85 15.48 -13.30 10.52
CA ALA A 85 16.39 -13.52 11.65
C ALA A 85 17.85 -13.14 11.36
N ARG A 86 18.22 -13.00 10.08
CA ARG A 86 19.56 -12.53 9.67
C ARG A 86 19.72 -11.02 9.82
N GLN A 87 18.61 -10.29 10.05
CA GLN A 87 18.60 -8.86 10.25
C GLN A 87 18.32 -8.54 11.73
N SER A 88 18.84 -7.45 12.22
CA SER A 88 18.65 -7.03 13.60
C SER A 88 18.32 -5.54 13.71
N GLY A 89 17.69 -5.16 14.81
CA GLY A 89 17.31 -3.77 15.09
C GLY A 89 16.37 -3.22 14.02
N ALA A 90 16.54 -1.96 13.65
CA ALA A 90 15.70 -1.25 12.69
C ALA A 90 15.70 -1.82 11.26
N LYS A 91 16.58 -2.77 10.95
CA LYS A 91 16.62 -3.45 9.66
C LYS A 91 15.64 -4.63 9.60
N GLN A 92 15.28 -5.18 10.75
CA GLN A 92 14.29 -6.25 10.83
C GLN A 92 12.89 -5.65 10.70
N THR A 93 12.30 -5.77 9.54
CA THR A 93 10.98 -5.25 9.24
C THR A 93 10.05 -6.37 8.80
N MET A 94 8.77 -6.25 9.16
CA MET A 94 7.71 -7.16 8.72
C MET A 94 6.44 -6.38 8.36
N THR A 95 5.55 -7.00 7.63
CA THR A 95 4.21 -6.48 7.38
C THR A 95 3.37 -6.65 8.64
N ASN A 96 2.98 -5.56 9.27
CA ASN A 96 2.18 -5.60 10.50
C ASN A 96 0.69 -5.71 10.22
N ALA A 97 0.23 -5.16 9.10
CA ALA A 97 -1.16 -5.27 8.66
C ALA A 97 -1.25 -5.04 7.14
N SER A 98 -2.30 -5.59 6.54
CA SER A 98 -2.69 -5.29 5.16
C SER A 98 -4.15 -4.91 5.13
N LEU A 99 -4.47 -3.82 4.42
CA LEU A 99 -5.82 -3.28 4.35
C LEU A 99 -6.26 -3.15 2.89
N VAL A 100 -7.50 -3.53 2.64
CA VAL A 100 -8.21 -3.24 1.38
C VAL A 100 -9.51 -2.55 1.73
N ILE A 101 -9.72 -1.36 1.18
CA ILE A 101 -10.95 -0.58 1.38
C ILE A 101 -11.74 -0.60 0.08
N ASP A 102 -12.95 -1.16 0.15
CA ASP A 102 -13.92 -1.15 -0.92
C ASP A 102 -14.89 0.01 -0.69
N LEU A 103 -14.70 1.08 -1.44
CA LEU A 103 -15.50 2.30 -1.30
C LEU A 103 -16.91 2.11 -1.85
N GLU A 104 -17.09 1.27 -2.87
CA GLU A 104 -18.40 1.01 -3.46
C GLU A 104 -19.31 0.24 -2.49
N ASN A 105 -18.79 -0.83 -1.90
CA ASN A 105 -19.50 -1.66 -0.93
C ASN A 105 -19.37 -1.14 0.51
N ARG A 106 -18.67 -0.02 0.72
CA ARG A 106 -18.43 0.58 2.05
C ARG A 106 -17.94 -0.44 3.06
N SER A 107 -16.87 -1.12 2.69
CA SER A 107 -16.28 -2.14 3.56
C SER A 107 -14.77 -2.04 3.60
N MET A 108 -14.20 -2.60 4.65
CA MET A 108 -12.78 -2.73 4.82
C MET A 108 -12.43 -4.20 5.12
N HIS A 109 -11.36 -4.66 4.52
CA HIS A 109 -10.79 -5.97 4.78
C HIS A 109 -9.42 -5.79 5.39
N ILE A 110 -9.13 -6.45 6.49
CA ILE A 110 -7.89 -6.32 7.25
C ILE A 110 -7.29 -7.70 7.49
N ALA A 111 -6.04 -7.88 7.10
CA ALA A 111 -5.21 -8.99 7.56
C ALA A 111 -4.27 -8.48 8.65
N ASP A 112 -4.25 -9.14 9.80
CA ASP A 112 -3.38 -8.83 10.94
C ASP A 112 -2.03 -9.54 10.74
N GLY A 113 -1.07 -8.80 10.19
CA GLY A 113 0.23 -9.32 9.80
C GLY A 113 0.41 -9.53 8.30
N PRO A 114 1.37 -10.39 7.89
CA PRO A 114 1.61 -10.75 6.50
C PRO A 114 0.38 -11.40 5.86
N PRO A 115 -0.15 -10.85 4.75
CA PRO A 115 -1.41 -11.30 4.17
C PRO A 115 -1.33 -12.66 3.46
N CYS A 116 -0.14 -13.22 3.29
CA CYS A 116 0.05 -14.58 2.80
C CYS A 116 -0.16 -15.65 3.88
N GLU A 117 -0.11 -15.27 5.16
CA GLU A 117 -0.28 -16.15 6.33
C GLU A 117 -1.55 -15.85 7.10
N ASN A 118 -2.15 -14.66 6.92
CA ASN A 118 -3.28 -14.18 7.67
C ASN A 118 -4.47 -13.88 6.74
N ALA A 119 -5.62 -14.47 7.04
CA ALA A 119 -6.84 -14.19 6.30
C ALA A 119 -7.32 -12.77 6.53
N PHE A 120 -7.93 -12.19 5.49
CA PHE A 120 -8.57 -10.89 5.60
C PHE A 120 -9.92 -11.00 6.32
N SER A 121 -10.07 -10.30 7.43
CA SER A 121 -11.34 -10.13 8.13
C SER A 121 -12.14 -8.99 7.51
N TYR A 122 -13.44 -9.21 7.35
CA TYR A 122 -14.38 -8.26 6.74
C TYR A 122 -15.00 -7.33 7.78
N TYR A 123 -14.97 -6.03 7.52
CA TYR A 123 -15.59 -5.00 8.36
C TYR A 123 -16.50 -4.11 7.52
N PRO A 124 -17.83 -4.19 7.67
CA PRO A 124 -18.74 -3.26 7.02
C PRO A 124 -18.60 -1.86 7.66
N LEU A 125 -18.49 -0.83 6.84
CA LEU A 125 -18.52 0.55 7.29
C LEU A 125 -19.99 0.94 7.52
N LYS A 126 -20.39 1.04 8.78
CA LYS A 126 -21.72 1.52 9.13
C LYS A 126 -21.85 2.97 8.68
N ALA A 127 -22.93 3.31 7.98
CA ALA A 127 -23.29 4.71 7.76
C ALA A 127 -23.42 5.36 9.16
N GLY A 128 -22.55 6.31 9.46
CA GLY A 128 -22.66 7.09 10.67
C GLY A 128 -24.07 7.71 10.70
N ALA A 129 -24.78 7.61 11.81
CA ALA A 129 -25.96 8.43 12.02
C ALA A 129 -25.51 9.87 11.78
N ALA A 130 -26.05 10.50 10.72
CA ALA A 130 -25.81 11.92 10.50
C ALA A 130 -26.20 12.62 11.80
N SER A 131 -25.24 13.19 12.51
CA SER A 131 -25.56 14.10 13.59
C SER A 131 -26.34 15.22 12.93
N ARG A 132 -27.65 15.27 13.13
CA ARG A 132 -28.43 16.49 12.88
C ARG A 132 -27.77 17.51 13.78
N ALA A 133 -26.97 18.40 13.21
CA ALA A 133 -26.68 19.67 13.81
C ALA A 133 -28.03 20.32 14.00
N ALA A 134 -28.47 20.42 15.24
CA ALA A 134 -29.62 21.22 15.62
C ALA A 134 -29.30 22.71 15.27
N GLU A 135 -30.24 23.33 14.64
CA GLU A 135 -30.33 24.77 14.36
C GLU A 135 -30.04 25.62 15.59
#